data_677550ace69403f04d14699e521e2163
#
_entry.id   677550ace69403f04d14699e521e2163
#
_cell.length_a   1.000
_cell.length_b   1.000
_cell.length_c   1.000
_cell.angle_alpha   90.00
_cell.angle_beta   90.00
_cell.angle_gamma   90.00
#
_symmetry.space_group_name_H-M   'P 1'
#
loop_
_entity.id
_entity.type
_entity.pdbx_description
1 polymer ?
#
loop_
_entity_poly.entity_id
_entity_poly.type
_entity_poly.pdbx_seq_one_letter_code
_entity_poly.pdbx_strand_id
1 'polypeptide(L)'
;MGDFETWSYLRKEYLPGEYHLLFEAIDNHCEKFHEFPSFNDLKLSIRHPSTKDKVYAVESIDVDIEPATLLEYLKNEYAQKEILNSLDKYIDNSVLFASADESVQELHQIVLDIEDKVDLELPQESMQRIHLMEPEEELAKHIGLGLNSIYDEGITFSPKDLILVGGKRGSGKSITCANVANNIFQSGRSAIYFTIEMDSRAILQRCCSISTGIPFSSIRNGNLTNMEWEKVAWWQASRFVNGQERLLEYKKSTSRDYNEFHRSLTTQHELLPTQQLDVIYDPSLTIAKIRAELDKKVSKIGASVIIVDYINQVKRSNIPSRGGQYDWTEQIEVSKALKSMAQEYDCAVFSPYQTDATGEARFAKGILDAADAAYSLETWDQEDQCITFNCVKMRSASMKHFTSTMNWETLKIGPETALTPKEREESSHKSDEEIHDL
;
A
#
# COMPACT_ATOMS: atom_id res chain seq x y z
N MET A 1 11.47 -41.61 12.95
CA MET A 1 10.28 -41.14 12.25
C MET A 1 10.74 -40.15 11.20
N GLY A 2 10.32 -40.33 9.94
CA GLY A 2 10.65 -39.37 8.90
C GLY A 2 9.93 -38.05 9.12
N ASP A 3 10.62 -36.95 8.85
CA ASP A 3 10.07 -35.60 8.93
C ASP A 3 9.40 -35.24 7.60
N PHE A 4 8.12 -35.57 7.49
CA PHE A 4 7.31 -35.27 6.30
C PHE A 4 7.11 -33.78 6.09
N GLU A 5 7.12 -32.99 7.15
CA GLU A 5 6.96 -31.54 7.06
C GLU A 5 8.16 -30.93 6.33
N THR A 6 9.36 -31.20 6.80
CA THR A 6 10.59 -30.75 6.13
C THR A 6 10.72 -31.34 4.72
N TRP A 7 10.33 -32.60 4.51
CA TRP A 7 10.39 -33.22 3.17
C TRP A 7 9.48 -32.50 2.16
N SER A 8 8.30 -32.03 2.57
CA SER A 8 7.37 -31.34 1.68
C SER A 8 7.91 -30.02 1.12
N TYR A 9 8.89 -29.42 1.79
CA TYR A 9 9.59 -28.20 1.35
C TYR A 9 10.90 -28.48 0.62
N LEU A 10 11.39 -29.72 0.62
CA LEU A 10 12.63 -30.08 -0.07
C LEU A 10 12.36 -30.26 -1.55
N ARG A 11 13.08 -29.53 -2.39
CA ARG A 11 13.05 -29.67 -3.85
C ARG A 11 14.31 -30.34 -4.34
N LYS A 12 14.20 -31.12 -5.42
CA LYS A 12 15.35 -31.82 -5.99
C LYS A 12 16.45 -30.87 -6.49
N GLU A 13 16.04 -29.66 -6.90
CA GLU A 13 16.94 -28.60 -7.39
C GLU A 13 17.89 -28.08 -6.30
N TYR A 14 17.52 -28.20 -5.03
CA TYR A 14 18.38 -27.84 -3.89
C TYR A 14 19.53 -28.82 -3.69
N LEU A 15 19.38 -30.01 -4.25
CA LEU A 15 20.38 -31.06 -4.14
C LEU A 15 21.36 -31.06 -5.33
N PRO A 16 22.62 -31.46 -5.13
CA PRO A 16 23.52 -31.72 -6.27
C PRO A 16 22.91 -32.73 -7.24
N GLY A 17 23.04 -32.46 -8.55
CA GLY A 17 22.40 -33.26 -9.61
C GLY A 17 22.61 -34.76 -9.52
N GLU A 18 23.72 -35.16 -8.89
CA GLU A 18 24.02 -36.56 -8.66
C GLU A 18 23.08 -37.26 -7.66
N TYR A 19 22.33 -36.53 -6.83
CA TYR A 19 21.34 -37.04 -5.88
C TYR A 19 19.90 -36.96 -6.41
N HIS A 20 19.66 -36.37 -7.56
CA HIS A 20 18.31 -36.19 -8.11
C HIS A 20 17.56 -37.50 -8.29
N LEU A 21 18.23 -38.55 -8.80
CA LEU A 21 17.62 -39.89 -8.96
C LEU A 21 17.30 -40.55 -7.61
N LEU A 22 18.08 -40.27 -6.57
CA LEU A 22 17.80 -40.74 -5.21
C LEU A 22 16.62 -40.03 -4.63
N PHE A 23 16.54 -38.69 -4.79
CA PHE A 23 15.39 -37.89 -4.38
C PHE A 23 14.10 -38.43 -5.03
N GLU A 24 14.09 -38.58 -6.36
CA GLU A 24 12.93 -39.11 -7.09
C GLU A 24 12.51 -40.50 -6.63
N ALA A 25 13.45 -41.36 -6.26
CA ALA A 25 13.14 -42.68 -5.72
C ALA A 25 12.47 -42.64 -4.34
N ILE A 26 12.89 -41.71 -3.47
CA ILE A 26 12.30 -41.48 -2.16
C ILE A 26 10.91 -40.86 -2.33
N ASP A 27 10.79 -39.82 -3.18
CA ASP A 27 9.54 -39.12 -3.41
C ASP A 27 8.44 -40.04 -3.96
N ASN A 28 8.74 -40.81 -4.99
CA ASN A 28 7.85 -41.84 -5.54
C ASN A 28 7.42 -42.90 -4.50
N HIS A 29 8.29 -43.23 -3.55
CA HIS A 29 7.94 -44.14 -2.48
C HIS A 29 6.98 -43.47 -1.49
N CYS A 30 7.27 -42.25 -1.07
CA CYS A 30 6.43 -41.46 -0.17
C CYS A 30 5.03 -41.23 -0.77
N GLU A 31 4.94 -40.86 -2.07
CA GLU A 31 3.64 -40.71 -2.74
C GLU A 31 2.81 -41.99 -2.76
N LYS A 32 3.46 -43.12 -2.97
CA LYS A 32 2.79 -44.43 -3.14
C LYS A 32 2.37 -45.08 -1.83
N PHE A 33 3.19 -44.99 -0.80
CA PHE A 33 3.03 -45.74 0.44
C PHE A 33 2.72 -44.82 1.63
N HIS A 34 2.81 -43.50 1.50
CA HIS A 34 2.62 -42.52 2.57
C HIS A 34 3.56 -42.74 3.78
N GLU A 35 4.75 -43.30 3.51
CA GLU A 35 5.81 -43.49 4.49
C GLU A 35 7.17 -43.31 3.83
N PHE A 36 8.22 -43.00 4.62
CA PHE A 36 9.58 -42.95 4.10
C PHE A 36 10.12 -44.34 3.83
N PRO A 37 10.83 -44.57 2.71
CA PRO A 37 11.49 -45.81 2.41
C PRO A 37 12.61 -46.08 3.41
N SER A 38 12.73 -47.35 3.83
CA SER A 38 13.95 -47.78 4.50
C SER A 38 15.12 -47.87 3.53
N PHE A 39 16.36 -47.87 4.02
CA PHE A 39 17.52 -48.09 3.15
C PHE A 39 17.42 -49.42 2.38
N ASN A 40 16.80 -50.45 2.93
CA ASN A 40 16.57 -51.70 2.23
C ASN A 40 15.57 -51.55 1.09
N ASP A 41 14.51 -50.80 1.27
CA ASP A 41 13.53 -50.52 0.22
C ASP A 41 14.20 -49.75 -0.96
N LEU A 42 15.05 -48.75 -0.66
CA LEU A 42 15.81 -48.03 -1.66
C LEU A 42 16.79 -48.93 -2.41
N LYS A 43 17.51 -49.85 -1.69
CA LYS A 43 18.43 -50.79 -2.31
C LYS A 43 17.72 -51.79 -3.24
N LEU A 44 16.46 -52.11 -2.95
CA LEU A 44 15.66 -53.03 -3.80
C LEU A 44 15.01 -52.27 -4.97
N SER A 45 14.55 -51.06 -4.78
CA SER A 45 13.83 -50.29 -5.82
C SER A 45 14.78 -49.67 -6.85
N ILE A 46 15.94 -49.20 -6.43
CA ILE A 46 16.91 -48.52 -7.29
C ILE A 46 17.71 -49.55 -8.12
N ARG A 47 17.62 -49.43 -9.45
CA ARG A 47 18.33 -50.32 -10.39
C ARG A 47 19.66 -49.77 -10.84
N HIS A 48 19.84 -48.46 -10.83
CA HIS A 48 21.05 -47.77 -11.33
C HIS A 48 22.22 -47.95 -10.34
N PRO A 49 23.38 -48.54 -10.77
CA PRO A 49 24.47 -48.84 -9.86
C PRO A 49 25.01 -47.63 -9.10
N SER A 50 25.28 -46.52 -9.77
CA SER A 50 25.83 -45.30 -9.14
C SER A 50 24.89 -44.69 -8.14
N THR A 51 23.56 -44.75 -8.32
CA THR A 51 22.58 -44.30 -7.35
C THR A 51 22.51 -45.25 -6.14
N LYS A 52 22.71 -46.56 -6.38
CA LYS A 52 22.77 -47.55 -5.32
C LYS A 52 23.99 -47.35 -4.42
N ASP A 53 25.14 -47.02 -5.02
CA ASP A 53 26.37 -46.69 -4.28
C ASP A 53 26.16 -45.49 -3.35
N LYS A 54 25.34 -44.51 -3.79
CA LYS A 54 24.96 -43.33 -2.95
C LYS A 54 24.08 -43.73 -1.78
N VAL A 55 23.14 -44.69 -1.93
CA VAL A 55 22.35 -45.19 -0.82
C VAL A 55 23.26 -45.81 0.25
N TYR A 56 24.28 -46.56 -0.15
CA TYR A 56 25.26 -47.10 0.80
C TYR A 56 26.09 -46.00 1.47
N ALA A 57 26.49 -44.97 0.72
CA ALA A 57 27.22 -43.85 1.28
C ALA A 57 26.40 -43.09 2.31
N VAL A 58 25.12 -42.77 1.99
CA VAL A 58 24.22 -42.04 2.89
C VAL A 58 23.88 -42.84 4.13
N GLU A 59 23.69 -44.20 4.00
CA GLU A 59 23.44 -45.09 5.14
C GLU A 59 24.57 -45.09 6.17
N SER A 60 25.81 -44.81 5.71
CA SER A 60 26.98 -44.79 6.58
C SER A 60 27.22 -43.44 7.30
N ILE A 61 26.45 -42.44 6.97
CA ILE A 61 26.60 -41.09 7.56
C ILE A 61 25.69 -41.00 8.80
N ASP A 62 26.29 -40.68 9.94
CA ASP A 62 25.56 -40.32 11.14
C ASP A 62 25.40 -38.80 11.15
N VAL A 63 24.17 -38.31 11.19
CA VAL A 63 23.86 -36.90 11.10
C VAL A 63 23.18 -36.46 12.40
N ASP A 64 23.85 -35.58 13.12
CA ASP A 64 23.35 -34.95 14.33
C ASP A 64 22.89 -33.50 14.09
N ILE A 65 22.18 -33.30 12.98
CA ILE A 65 21.66 -31.96 12.60
C ILE A 65 20.16 -32.12 12.32
N GLU A 66 19.39 -31.17 12.83
CA GLU A 66 17.93 -31.15 12.64
C GLU A 66 17.56 -30.99 11.16
N PRO A 67 16.64 -31.75 10.59
CA PRO A 67 16.27 -31.71 9.18
C PRO A 67 15.89 -30.31 8.67
N ALA A 68 15.15 -29.55 9.47
CA ALA A 68 14.77 -28.18 9.13
C ALA A 68 15.99 -27.26 8.94
N THR A 69 16.98 -27.37 9.82
CA THR A 69 18.23 -26.62 9.71
C THR A 69 19.02 -26.98 8.45
N LEU A 70 19.06 -28.28 8.11
CA LEU A 70 19.70 -28.73 6.86
C LEU A 70 18.99 -28.21 5.63
N LEU A 71 17.66 -28.19 5.64
CA LEU A 71 16.87 -27.62 4.54
C LEU A 71 17.18 -26.15 4.32
N GLU A 72 17.29 -25.37 5.38
CA GLU A 72 17.66 -23.96 5.32
C GLU A 72 19.04 -23.75 4.68
N TYR A 73 20.04 -24.55 5.05
CA TYR A 73 21.36 -24.51 4.43
C TYR A 73 21.29 -24.84 2.93
N LEU A 74 20.54 -25.86 2.53
CA LEU A 74 20.39 -26.27 1.13
C LEU A 74 19.69 -25.19 0.31
N LYS A 75 18.64 -24.56 0.84
CA LYS A 75 17.96 -23.43 0.20
C LYS A 75 18.91 -22.25 -0.02
N ASN A 76 19.66 -21.88 1.03
CA ASN A 76 20.62 -20.78 0.95
C ASN A 76 21.74 -21.06 -0.06
N GLU A 77 22.29 -22.28 -0.09
CA GLU A 77 23.32 -22.67 -1.06
C GLU A 77 22.78 -22.64 -2.49
N TYR A 78 21.58 -23.14 -2.70
CA TYR A 78 20.91 -23.09 -4.00
C TYR A 78 20.67 -21.64 -4.45
N ALA A 79 20.15 -20.79 -3.57
CA ALA A 79 19.91 -19.38 -3.85
C ALA A 79 21.20 -18.65 -4.24
N GLN A 80 22.27 -18.84 -3.48
CA GLN A 80 23.58 -18.25 -3.77
C GLN A 80 24.12 -18.71 -5.14
N LYS A 81 23.95 -19.99 -5.45
CA LYS A 81 24.39 -20.55 -6.74
C LYS A 81 23.58 -19.98 -7.90
N GLU A 82 22.25 -19.86 -7.77
CA GLU A 82 21.39 -19.26 -8.80
C GLU A 82 21.72 -17.76 -9.00
N ILE A 83 21.96 -17.02 -7.91
CA ILE A 83 22.42 -15.63 -7.98
C ILE A 83 23.72 -15.52 -8.77
N LEU A 84 24.74 -16.31 -8.42
CA LEU A 84 26.03 -16.28 -9.10
C LEU A 84 25.90 -16.64 -10.58
N ASN A 85 25.19 -17.72 -10.91
CA ASN A 85 24.98 -18.15 -12.28
C ASN A 85 24.22 -17.10 -13.12
N SER A 86 23.26 -16.42 -12.53
CA SER A 86 22.46 -15.38 -13.19
C SER A 86 23.27 -14.11 -13.40
N LEU A 87 24.08 -13.74 -12.42
CA LEU A 87 24.99 -12.59 -12.53
C LEU A 87 26.11 -12.84 -13.53
N ASP A 88 26.69 -14.04 -13.59
CA ASP A 88 27.70 -14.37 -14.59
C ASP A 88 27.12 -14.26 -16.01
N LYS A 89 25.93 -14.81 -16.25
CA LYS A 89 25.21 -14.67 -17.53
C LYS A 89 24.92 -13.22 -17.89
N TYR A 90 24.51 -12.43 -16.90
CA TYR A 90 24.21 -11.02 -17.07
C TYR A 90 25.47 -10.21 -17.43
N ILE A 91 26.60 -10.45 -16.76
CA ILE A 91 27.88 -9.80 -17.06
C ILE A 91 28.32 -10.14 -18.45
N ASP A 92 28.26 -11.41 -18.83
CA ASP A 92 28.78 -11.89 -20.14
C ASP A 92 27.94 -11.44 -21.33
N ASN A 93 26.62 -11.30 -21.15
CA ASN A 93 25.68 -11.07 -22.25
C ASN A 93 25.10 -9.67 -22.35
N SER A 94 25.00 -8.93 -21.25
CA SER A 94 24.18 -7.71 -21.21
C SER A 94 24.93 -6.47 -20.79
N VAL A 95 25.67 -6.48 -19.68
CA VAL A 95 26.34 -5.28 -19.13
C VAL A 95 27.30 -4.62 -20.10
N LEU A 96 27.98 -5.42 -20.94
CA LEU A 96 28.96 -4.90 -21.86
C LEU A 96 28.38 -4.39 -23.18
N PHE A 97 27.14 -4.73 -23.51
CA PHE A 97 26.54 -4.48 -24.82
C PHE A 97 25.20 -3.75 -24.78
N ALA A 98 24.47 -3.77 -23.65
CA ALA A 98 23.18 -3.13 -23.47
C ALA A 98 23.31 -1.68 -22.95
N SER A 99 22.27 -0.88 -23.14
CA SER A 99 22.15 0.43 -22.50
C SER A 99 21.98 0.26 -20.97
N ALA A 100 22.27 1.32 -20.22
CA ALA A 100 22.11 1.29 -18.76
C ALA A 100 20.66 0.93 -18.32
N ASP A 101 19.66 1.41 -19.06
CA ASP A 101 18.25 1.12 -18.78
C ASP A 101 17.91 -0.35 -19.05
N GLU A 102 18.37 -0.92 -20.13
CA GLU A 102 18.20 -2.35 -20.46
C GLU A 102 18.89 -3.23 -19.42
N SER A 103 20.10 -2.85 -19.01
CA SER A 103 20.86 -3.56 -17.98
C SER A 103 20.18 -3.60 -16.63
N VAL A 104 19.59 -2.47 -16.20
CA VAL A 104 18.82 -2.40 -14.94
C VAL A 104 17.57 -3.26 -15.01
N GLN A 105 16.92 -3.33 -16.18
CA GLN A 105 15.73 -4.15 -16.38
C GLN A 105 16.03 -5.64 -16.29
N GLU A 106 17.11 -6.06 -16.92
CA GLU A 106 17.53 -7.47 -16.89
C GLU A 106 17.93 -7.89 -15.47
N LEU A 107 18.63 -7.02 -14.73
CA LEU A 107 18.89 -7.24 -13.31
C LEU A 107 17.59 -7.42 -12.50
N HIS A 108 16.59 -6.59 -12.76
CA HIS A 108 15.31 -6.70 -12.07
C HIS A 108 14.60 -8.02 -12.42
N GLN A 109 14.65 -8.44 -13.69
CA GLN A 109 14.10 -9.74 -14.09
C GLN A 109 14.83 -10.92 -13.42
N ILE A 110 16.17 -10.83 -13.31
CA ILE A 110 16.97 -11.84 -12.60
C ILE A 110 16.55 -11.95 -11.12
N VAL A 111 16.30 -10.84 -10.46
CA VAL A 111 15.82 -10.84 -9.07
C VAL A 111 14.46 -11.54 -8.96
N LEU A 112 13.51 -11.21 -9.85
CA LEU A 112 12.19 -11.86 -9.87
C LEU A 112 12.30 -13.36 -10.15
N ASP A 113 13.15 -13.77 -11.10
CA ASP A 113 13.36 -15.18 -11.45
C ASP A 113 13.99 -15.97 -10.29
N ILE A 114 14.81 -15.31 -9.46
CA ILE A 114 15.39 -15.92 -8.26
C ILE A 114 14.35 -16.02 -7.16
N GLU A 115 13.56 -14.98 -6.94
CA GLU A 115 12.44 -15.00 -5.96
C GLU A 115 11.44 -16.12 -6.27
N ASP A 116 11.10 -16.33 -7.54
CA ASP A 116 10.22 -17.42 -7.98
C ASP A 116 10.81 -18.82 -7.78
N LYS A 117 12.14 -18.96 -7.88
CA LYS A 117 12.82 -20.24 -7.74
C LYS A 117 13.16 -20.61 -6.30
N VAL A 118 13.41 -19.62 -5.46
CA VAL A 118 13.69 -19.80 -4.04
C VAL A 118 12.38 -19.62 -3.31
N ASP A 119 11.77 -20.74 -2.84
CA ASP A 119 10.64 -20.67 -1.95
C ASP A 119 11.05 -19.94 -0.67
N LEU A 120 10.74 -18.66 -0.63
CA LEU A 120 10.81 -17.91 0.61
C LEU A 120 9.81 -18.53 1.57
N GLU A 121 10.26 -18.97 2.74
CA GLU A 121 9.37 -19.52 3.75
C GLU A 121 8.27 -18.55 4.07
N LEU A 122 7.03 -19.05 4.11
CA LEU A 122 5.95 -18.26 4.67
C LEU A 122 6.33 -17.93 6.12
N PRO A 123 6.27 -16.68 6.56
CA PRO A 123 6.52 -16.33 7.94
C PRO A 123 5.66 -17.24 8.82
N GLN A 124 6.23 -17.88 9.86
CA GLN A 124 5.47 -18.75 10.79
C GLN A 124 4.27 -18.01 11.39
N GLU A 125 4.36 -16.69 11.51
CA GLU A 125 3.29 -15.79 11.93
C GLU A 125 2.10 -15.74 10.96
N SER A 126 2.25 -16.23 9.71
CA SER A 126 1.15 -16.25 8.73
C SER A 126 0.18 -17.42 8.96
N MET A 127 0.54 -18.44 9.76
CA MET A 127 -0.30 -19.59 10.02
C MET A 127 -0.95 -19.49 11.41
N GLN A 128 -2.26 -19.21 11.43
CA GLN A 128 -3.05 -19.24 12.66
C GLN A 128 -3.98 -20.44 12.67
N ARG A 129 -4.06 -21.12 13.82
CA ARG A 129 -4.98 -22.22 14.04
C ARG A 129 -6.25 -21.72 14.74
N ILE A 130 -7.41 -22.17 14.30
CA ILE A 130 -8.72 -21.67 14.79
C ILE A 130 -8.86 -21.70 16.31
N HIS A 131 -8.27 -22.70 16.99
CA HIS A 131 -8.32 -22.83 18.44
C HIS A 131 -7.35 -21.91 19.20
N LEU A 132 -6.44 -21.24 18.48
CA LEU A 132 -5.51 -20.24 19.02
C LEU A 132 -5.91 -18.81 18.63
N MET A 133 -7.03 -18.67 17.91
CA MET A 133 -7.54 -17.35 17.55
C MET A 133 -8.03 -16.63 18.81
N GLU A 134 -7.38 -15.54 19.14
CA GLU A 134 -7.83 -14.60 20.16
C GLU A 134 -8.63 -13.45 19.49
N PRO A 135 -9.78 -13.05 20.05
CA PRO A 135 -10.44 -11.83 19.59
C PRO A 135 -9.54 -10.65 19.93
N GLU A 136 -8.98 -10.00 18.91
CA GLU A 136 -8.12 -8.86 19.14
C GLU A 136 -8.90 -7.66 19.66
N GLU A 137 -8.49 -7.07 20.79
CA GLU A 137 -8.95 -5.77 21.28
C GLU A 137 -8.39 -4.61 20.44
N GLU A 138 -8.54 -4.64 19.10
CA GLU A 138 -7.81 -3.76 18.20
C GLU A 138 -8.60 -2.56 17.67
N LEU A 139 -9.50 -1.98 18.44
CA LEU A 139 -10.09 -0.66 18.10
C LEU A 139 -9.01 0.41 17.83
N ALA A 140 -7.84 0.29 18.46
CA ALA A 140 -6.72 1.24 18.28
C ALA A 140 -6.03 1.16 16.90
N LYS A 141 -6.12 0.03 16.20
CA LYS A 141 -5.51 -0.13 14.87
C LYS A 141 -6.43 0.30 13.74
N HIS A 142 -7.72 0.42 13.96
CA HIS A 142 -8.65 0.82 12.94
C HIS A 142 -8.41 2.27 12.48
N ILE A 143 -8.50 2.49 11.19
CA ILE A 143 -8.18 3.76 10.54
C ILE A 143 -9.48 4.38 10.03
N GLY A 144 -9.86 5.52 10.60
CA GLY A 144 -10.93 6.36 10.07
C GLY A 144 -10.37 7.33 9.03
N LEU A 145 -10.99 7.40 7.85
CA LEU A 145 -10.60 8.36 6.82
C LEU A 145 -11.13 9.76 7.09
N GLY A 146 -12.01 9.93 8.07
CA GLY A 146 -12.55 11.22 8.51
C GLY A 146 -13.44 11.92 7.48
N LEU A 147 -14.06 11.16 6.57
CA LEU A 147 -14.90 11.71 5.52
C LEU A 147 -16.37 11.88 5.98
N ASN A 148 -16.82 11.03 6.87
CA ASN A 148 -18.11 11.16 7.59
C ASN A 148 -18.12 10.26 8.84
N SER A 149 -19.20 10.31 9.63
CA SER A 149 -19.41 9.51 10.83
C SER A 149 -19.73 8.02 10.58
N ILE A 150 -19.66 7.55 9.35
CA ILE A 150 -19.91 6.16 8.97
C ILE A 150 -19.01 5.18 9.76
N TYR A 151 -17.87 5.63 10.27
CA TYR A 151 -16.98 4.84 11.10
C TYR A 151 -17.57 4.52 12.47
N ASP A 152 -18.40 5.44 13.00
CA ASP A 152 -19.15 5.23 14.23
C ASP A 152 -20.22 4.15 14.06
N GLU A 153 -20.58 3.83 12.81
CA GLU A 153 -21.51 2.77 12.47
C GLU A 153 -20.82 1.40 12.24
N GLY A 154 -19.54 1.27 12.60
CA GLY A 154 -18.78 0.04 12.51
C GLY A 154 -18.09 -0.22 11.16
N ILE A 155 -18.02 0.77 10.27
CA ILE A 155 -17.20 0.70 9.07
C ILE A 155 -15.83 1.28 9.38
N THR A 156 -14.86 0.41 9.52
CA THR A 156 -13.47 0.76 9.77
C THR A 156 -12.57 0.10 8.76
N PHE A 157 -11.42 0.69 8.51
CA PHE A 157 -10.38 0.12 7.68
C PHE A 157 -9.23 -0.32 8.57
N SER A 158 -8.65 -1.45 8.23
CA SER A 158 -7.50 -1.98 8.94
C SER A 158 -6.19 -1.54 8.27
N PRO A 159 -5.07 -1.51 8.99
CA PRO A 159 -3.77 -1.64 8.34
C PRO A 159 -3.83 -2.83 7.36
N LYS A 160 -3.10 -2.76 6.26
CA LYS A 160 -3.12 -3.76 5.18
C LYS A 160 -4.29 -3.67 4.19
N ASP A 161 -5.26 -2.79 4.40
CA ASP A 161 -6.36 -2.60 3.44
C ASP A 161 -5.94 -1.72 2.25
N LEU A 162 -6.40 -2.11 1.06
CA LEU A 162 -6.37 -1.28 -0.14
C LEU A 162 -7.76 -0.67 -0.37
N ILE A 163 -7.83 0.66 -0.30
CA ILE A 163 -9.08 1.42 -0.47
C ILE A 163 -8.99 2.22 -1.75
N LEU A 164 -9.93 1.99 -2.67
CA LEU A 164 -9.97 2.67 -3.95
C LEU A 164 -11.16 3.64 -4.04
N VAL A 165 -10.92 4.79 -4.68
CA VAL A 165 -11.96 5.80 -4.91
C VAL A 165 -12.04 6.17 -6.39
N GLY A 166 -13.10 5.72 -7.04
CA GLY A 166 -13.36 5.96 -8.46
C GLY A 166 -14.09 7.26 -8.72
N GLY A 167 -13.85 7.84 -9.89
CA GLY A 167 -14.64 9.00 -10.31
C GLY A 167 -14.20 9.57 -11.64
N LYS A 168 -15.09 10.29 -12.28
CA LYS A 168 -14.83 11.03 -13.53
C LYS A 168 -13.77 12.11 -13.32
N ARG A 169 -13.27 12.67 -14.40
CA ARG A 169 -12.39 13.83 -14.32
C ARG A 169 -13.15 14.99 -13.66
N GLY A 170 -12.54 15.63 -12.66
CA GLY A 170 -13.19 16.73 -11.92
C GLY A 170 -14.11 16.29 -10.76
N SER A 171 -14.29 15.00 -10.49
CA SER A 171 -15.16 14.49 -9.42
C SER A 171 -14.61 14.65 -7.99
N GLY A 172 -13.51 15.36 -7.79
CA GLY A 172 -12.96 15.58 -6.44
C GLY A 172 -12.02 14.50 -5.92
N LYS A 173 -11.56 13.56 -6.73
CA LYS A 173 -10.64 12.47 -6.31
C LYS A 173 -9.41 12.95 -5.53
N SER A 174 -8.62 13.85 -6.12
CA SER A 174 -7.42 14.41 -5.46
C SER A 174 -7.76 15.31 -4.28
N ILE A 175 -8.97 15.88 -4.25
CA ILE A 175 -9.47 16.61 -3.06
C ILE A 175 -9.76 15.60 -1.95
N THR A 176 -10.39 14.49 -2.27
CA THR A 176 -10.62 13.39 -1.30
C THR A 176 -9.30 12.88 -0.73
N CYS A 177 -8.29 12.64 -1.58
CA CYS A 177 -6.95 12.25 -1.12
C CYS A 177 -6.34 13.26 -0.14
N ALA A 178 -6.45 14.56 -0.44
CA ALA A 178 -5.94 15.61 0.43
C ALA A 178 -6.70 15.67 1.77
N ASN A 179 -8.02 15.43 1.77
CA ASN A 179 -8.81 15.33 2.99
C ASN A 179 -8.39 14.11 3.82
N VAL A 180 -8.24 12.94 3.21
CA VAL A 180 -7.76 11.73 3.90
C VAL A 180 -6.39 12.00 4.54
N ALA A 181 -5.42 12.50 3.78
CA ALA A 181 -4.09 12.84 4.29
C ALA A 181 -4.15 13.79 5.48
N ASN A 182 -4.96 14.84 5.36
CA ASN A 182 -5.13 15.82 6.41
C ASN A 182 -5.81 15.24 7.66
N ASN A 183 -6.86 14.43 7.48
CA ASN A 183 -7.59 13.81 8.57
C ASN A 183 -6.72 12.82 9.36
N ILE A 184 -5.91 12.01 8.66
CA ILE A 184 -4.91 11.13 9.28
C ILE A 184 -3.91 11.94 10.10
N PHE A 185 -3.38 13.01 9.52
CA PHE A 185 -2.50 13.92 10.25
C PHE A 185 -3.18 14.52 11.48
N GLN A 186 -4.42 15.01 11.37
CA GLN A 186 -5.18 15.60 12.49
C GLN A 186 -5.51 14.56 13.57
N SER A 187 -5.60 13.28 13.24
CA SER A 187 -5.80 12.20 14.22
C SER A 187 -4.53 11.82 14.98
N GLY A 188 -3.42 12.54 14.78
CA GLY A 188 -2.13 12.26 15.43
C GLY A 188 -1.32 11.15 14.78
N ARG A 189 -1.67 10.74 13.55
CA ARG A 189 -0.98 9.68 12.79
C ARG A 189 -0.19 10.27 11.63
N SER A 190 0.74 9.49 11.08
CA SER A 190 1.54 9.89 9.92
C SER A 190 0.98 9.30 8.62
N ALA A 191 1.16 10.03 7.52
CA ALA A 191 0.83 9.59 6.18
C ALA A 191 1.94 9.92 5.18
N ILE A 192 2.05 9.09 4.14
CA ILE A 192 2.92 9.34 2.99
C ILE A 192 2.02 9.50 1.76
N TYR A 193 2.18 10.61 1.05
CA TYR A 193 1.38 10.96 -0.11
C TYR A 193 2.26 11.02 -1.37
N PHE A 194 2.04 10.11 -2.30
CA PHE A 194 2.65 10.14 -3.62
C PHE A 194 1.71 10.83 -4.60
N THR A 195 2.21 11.81 -5.33
CA THR A 195 1.46 12.55 -6.35
C THR A 195 2.21 12.57 -7.68
N ILE A 196 1.47 12.40 -8.78
CA ILE A 196 2.00 12.34 -10.14
C ILE A 196 1.67 13.61 -10.91
N GLU A 197 0.45 14.14 -10.77
CA GLU A 197 -0.02 15.31 -11.54
C GLU A 197 0.26 16.64 -10.83
N MET A 198 0.19 16.65 -9.51
CA MET A 198 0.30 17.88 -8.74
C MET A 198 1.61 17.90 -7.96
N ASP A 199 2.28 19.06 -7.98
CA ASP A 199 3.47 19.22 -7.15
C ASP A 199 3.15 19.17 -5.65
N SER A 200 4.16 18.85 -4.85
CA SER A 200 4.03 18.69 -3.39
C SER A 200 3.49 19.94 -2.72
N ARG A 201 3.86 21.12 -3.21
CA ARG A 201 3.40 22.40 -2.66
C ARG A 201 1.91 22.59 -2.85
N ALA A 202 1.38 22.23 -4.03
CA ALA A 202 -0.05 22.33 -4.30
C ALA A 202 -0.89 21.40 -3.41
N ILE A 203 -0.40 20.18 -3.13
CA ILE A 203 -1.05 19.27 -2.18
C ILE A 203 -1.02 19.84 -0.76
N LEU A 204 0.13 20.33 -0.29
CA LEU A 204 0.25 20.92 1.04
C LEU A 204 -0.60 22.19 1.20
N GLN A 205 -0.75 23.00 0.15
CA GLN A 205 -1.66 24.15 0.15
C GLN A 205 -3.13 23.72 0.29
N ARG A 206 -3.54 22.61 -0.34
CA ARG A 206 -4.87 22.02 -0.14
C ARG A 206 -5.06 21.55 1.31
N CYS A 207 -4.12 20.82 1.87
CA CYS A 207 -4.16 20.39 3.26
C CYS A 207 -4.24 21.59 4.22
N CYS A 208 -3.49 22.65 3.94
CA CYS A 208 -3.55 23.88 4.70
C CYS A 208 -4.95 24.52 4.64
N SER A 209 -5.54 24.62 3.44
CA SER A 209 -6.89 25.15 3.25
C SER A 209 -7.94 24.33 4.01
N ILE A 210 -7.89 23.01 3.90
CA ILE A 210 -8.79 22.08 4.57
C ILE A 210 -8.68 22.23 6.09
N SER A 211 -7.46 22.34 6.63
CA SER A 211 -7.22 22.43 8.08
C SER A 211 -7.61 23.78 8.68
N THR A 212 -7.30 24.85 7.97
CA THR A 212 -7.42 26.23 8.50
C THR A 212 -8.76 26.87 8.21
N GLY A 213 -9.51 26.33 7.24
CA GLY A 213 -10.74 26.92 6.73
C GLY A 213 -10.52 28.21 5.95
N ILE A 214 -9.29 28.46 5.46
CA ILE A 214 -8.97 29.59 4.59
C ILE A 214 -9.27 29.18 3.14
N PRO A 215 -9.92 30.03 2.33
CA PRO A 215 -10.15 29.73 0.92
C PRO A 215 -8.87 29.33 0.20
N PHE A 216 -8.92 28.24 -0.57
CA PHE A 216 -7.77 27.71 -1.28
C PHE A 216 -7.14 28.74 -2.24
N SER A 217 -7.97 29.57 -2.88
CA SER A 217 -7.52 30.65 -3.76
C SER A 217 -6.65 31.67 -3.02
N SER A 218 -7.00 32.01 -1.77
CA SER A 218 -6.24 32.96 -0.93
C SER A 218 -4.85 32.40 -0.58
N ILE A 219 -4.81 31.10 -0.18
CA ILE A 219 -3.53 30.42 0.11
C ILE A 219 -2.66 30.31 -1.13
N ARG A 220 -3.24 29.91 -2.26
CA ARG A 220 -2.53 29.73 -3.53
C ARG A 220 -1.91 31.03 -4.04
N ASN A 221 -2.66 32.11 -3.91
CA ASN A 221 -2.24 33.43 -4.41
C ASN A 221 -1.38 34.22 -3.40
N GLY A 222 -1.23 33.71 -2.16
CA GLY A 222 -0.52 34.40 -1.09
C GLY A 222 -1.24 35.65 -0.57
N ASN A 223 -2.52 35.78 -0.85
CA ASN A 223 -3.32 36.96 -0.46
C ASN A 223 -4.07 36.65 0.86
N LEU A 224 -3.31 36.69 1.96
CA LEU A 224 -3.80 36.35 3.30
C LEU A 224 -3.82 37.60 4.19
N THR A 225 -4.88 37.74 4.98
CA THR A 225 -4.96 38.70 6.07
C THR A 225 -4.03 38.29 7.23
N ASN A 226 -3.73 39.18 8.15
CA ASN A 226 -2.91 38.87 9.31
C ASN A 226 -3.50 37.74 10.18
N MET A 227 -4.84 37.68 10.30
CA MET A 227 -5.51 36.58 11.02
C MET A 227 -5.37 35.23 10.30
N GLU A 228 -5.41 35.23 8.99
CA GLU A 228 -5.23 34.02 8.18
C GLU A 228 -3.78 33.54 8.23
N TRP A 229 -2.81 34.45 8.17
CA TRP A 229 -1.40 34.11 8.39
C TRP A 229 -1.18 33.47 9.76
N GLU A 230 -1.84 33.94 10.79
CA GLU A 230 -1.78 33.36 12.13
C GLU A 230 -2.33 31.92 12.13
N LYS A 231 -3.46 31.66 11.46
CA LYS A 231 -4.01 30.29 11.32
C LYS A 231 -3.02 29.37 10.57
N VAL A 232 -2.38 29.86 9.51
CA VAL A 232 -1.35 29.09 8.78
C VAL A 232 -0.17 28.80 9.71
N ALA A 233 0.29 29.77 10.48
CA ALA A 233 1.37 29.58 11.45
C ALA A 233 1.03 28.53 12.52
N TRP A 234 -0.20 28.51 13.02
CA TRP A 234 -0.69 27.46 13.92
C TRP A 234 -0.65 26.07 13.27
N TRP A 235 -1.15 25.97 12.06
CA TRP A 235 -1.15 24.73 11.31
C TRP A 235 0.28 24.22 11.04
N GLN A 236 1.22 25.10 10.73
CA GLN A 236 2.63 24.75 10.58
C GLN A 236 3.29 24.36 11.90
N ALA A 237 3.06 25.15 12.96
CA ALA A 237 3.64 24.93 14.29
C ALA A 237 3.20 23.59 14.90
N SER A 238 1.99 23.12 14.61
CA SER A 238 1.50 21.81 15.09
C SER A 238 2.32 20.60 14.62
N ARG A 239 3.25 20.77 13.69
CA ARG A 239 4.12 19.71 13.15
C ARG A 239 5.44 19.57 13.88
N PHE A 240 5.75 20.48 14.77
CA PHE A 240 6.99 20.54 15.49
C PHE A 240 6.80 20.29 16.98
N VAL A 241 7.81 19.68 17.61
CA VAL A 241 7.84 19.50 19.05
C VAL A 241 7.72 20.86 19.74
N ASN A 242 6.72 21.04 20.60
CA ASN A 242 6.39 22.30 21.30
C ASN A 242 6.17 23.50 20.36
N GLY A 243 5.87 23.25 19.07
CA GLY A 243 5.73 24.32 18.07
C GLY A 243 4.61 25.30 18.39
N GLN A 244 3.47 24.84 18.93
CA GLN A 244 2.35 25.69 19.32
C GLN A 244 2.69 26.60 20.51
N GLU A 245 3.41 26.08 21.51
CA GLU A 245 3.87 26.87 22.66
C GLU A 245 4.80 27.99 22.21
N ARG A 246 5.71 27.69 21.31
CA ARG A 246 6.64 28.67 20.72
C ARG A 246 5.93 29.72 19.90
N LEU A 247 4.87 29.38 19.17
CA LEU A 247 4.05 30.35 18.50
C LEU A 247 3.38 31.30 19.50
N LEU A 248 2.90 30.79 20.61
CA LEU A 248 2.34 31.62 21.69
C LEU A 248 3.38 32.55 22.30
N GLU A 249 4.60 32.11 22.48
CA GLU A 249 5.71 32.96 22.95
C GLU A 249 6.07 34.02 21.89
N TYR A 250 6.17 33.63 20.63
CA TYR A 250 6.42 34.55 19.53
C TYR A 250 5.35 35.65 19.41
N LYS A 251 4.09 35.28 19.62
CA LYS A 251 2.97 36.26 19.65
C LYS A 251 3.08 37.31 20.77
N LYS A 252 3.79 37.01 21.85
CA LYS A 252 4.07 37.96 22.92
C LYS A 252 5.19 38.93 22.54
N SER A 253 5.99 38.62 21.55
CA SER A 253 7.02 39.50 21.02
C SER A 253 6.42 40.62 20.18
N THR A 254 7.16 41.70 19.97
CA THR A 254 6.70 42.85 19.20
C THR A 254 6.69 42.64 17.69
N SER A 255 7.40 41.64 17.22
CA SER A 255 7.47 41.25 15.78
C SER A 255 6.36 40.24 15.48
N ARG A 256 5.56 40.50 14.45
CA ARG A 256 4.51 39.58 13.97
C ARG A 256 4.79 39.11 12.54
N ASP A 257 6.06 38.93 12.16
CA ASP A 257 6.43 38.33 10.88
C ASP A 257 6.36 36.81 10.98
N TYR A 258 5.23 36.24 10.54
CA TYR A 258 5.02 34.79 10.55
C TYR A 258 5.96 34.03 9.58
N ASN A 259 6.54 34.70 8.58
CA ASN A 259 7.55 34.08 7.71
C ASN A 259 8.88 33.92 8.46
N GLU A 260 9.24 34.89 9.31
CA GLU A 260 10.41 34.78 10.18
C GLU A 260 10.21 33.66 11.21
N PHE A 261 9.02 33.58 11.81
CA PHE A 261 8.66 32.50 12.71
C PHE A 261 8.76 31.14 12.03
N HIS A 262 8.22 30.96 10.82
CA HIS A 262 8.31 29.72 10.07
C HIS A 262 9.77 29.32 9.79
N ARG A 263 10.63 30.27 9.37
CA ARG A 263 12.05 30.00 9.17
C ARG A 263 12.74 29.56 10.46
N SER A 264 12.41 30.17 11.58
CA SER A 264 12.98 29.78 12.89
C SER A 264 12.56 28.36 13.29
N LEU A 265 11.30 28.00 13.05
CA LEU A 265 10.82 26.63 13.29
C LEU A 265 11.61 25.59 12.46
N THR A 266 11.75 25.85 11.15
CA THR A 266 12.37 24.86 10.24
C THR A 266 13.88 24.70 10.45
N THR A 267 14.55 25.70 11.01
CA THR A 267 16.01 25.67 11.22
C THR A 267 16.43 25.17 12.61
N GLN A 268 15.55 25.21 13.59
CA GLN A 268 15.93 25.01 15.00
C GLN A 268 15.20 23.89 15.71
N HIS A 269 14.24 23.22 15.06
CA HIS A 269 13.32 22.35 15.78
C HIS A 269 13.06 21.01 15.10
N GLU A 270 12.84 20.00 15.94
CA GLU A 270 12.52 18.65 15.51
C GLU A 270 11.04 18.53 15.14
N LEU A 271 10.78 17.79 14.06
CA LEU A 271 9.44 17.36 13.68
C LEU A 271 8.92 16.34 14.70
N LEU A 272 7.62 16.32 14.90
CA LEU A 272 6.96 15.26 15.66
C LEU A 272 7.19 13.92 14.95
N PRO A 273 7.75 12.91 15.64
CA PRO A 273 8.09 11.64 14.99
C PRO A 273 6.87 10.83 14.55
N THR A 274 5.74 10.98 15.23
CA THR A 274 4.52 10.18 15.04
C THR A 274 3.38 10.93 14.37
N GLN A 275 3.62 12.14 13.87
CA GLN A 275 2.60 12.99 13.25
C GLN A 275 3.22 13.76 12.09
N GLN A 276 3.51 13.04 11.00
CA GLN A 276 4.13 13.61 9.80
C GLN A 276 3.25 13.37 8.58
N LEU A 277 3.28 14.32 7.66
CA LEU A 277 2.70 14.19 6.34
C LEU A 277 3.79 14.48 5.31
N ASP A 278 4.32 13.41 4.73
CA ASP A 278 5.32 13.50 3.67
C ASP A 278 4.62 13.47 2.31
N VAL A 279 4.84 14.50 1.50
CA VAL A 279 4.31 14.58 0.13
C VAL A 279 5.44 14.47 -0.87
N ILE A 280 5.40 13.44 -1.70
CA ILE A 280 6.42 13.10 -2.70
C ILE A 280 5.81 13.29 -4.09
N TYR A 281 6.40 14.19 -4.88
CA TYR A 281 6.03 14.42 -6.27
C TYR A 281 7.01 13.73 -7.20
N ASP A 282 6.50 12.84 -8.06
CA ASP A 282 7.26 12.24 -9.16
C ASP A 282 6.35 12.01 -10.37
N PRO A 283 6.54 12.75 -11.48
CA PRO A 283 5.74 12.59 -12.69
C PRO A 283 6.00 11.26 -13.43
N SER A 284 7.04 10.53 -13.03
CA SER A 284 7.40 9.22 -13.56
C SER A 284 7.38 8.14 -12.47
N LEU A 285 6.39 8.19 -11.60
CA LEU A 285 6.26 7.30 -10.46
C LEU A 285 6.07 5.84 -10.92
N THR A 286 6.88 4.95 -10.36
CA THR A 286 6.80 3.49 -10.57
C THR A 286 6.63 2.76 -9.26
N ILE A 287 6.18 1.50 -9.34
CA ILE A 287 6.07 0.61 -8.17
C ILE A 287 7.39 0.50 -7.42
N ALA A 288 8.52 0.34 -8.14
CA ALA A 288 9.84 0.27 -7.53
C ALA A 288 10.24 1.55 -6.77
N LYS A 289 9.90 2.72 -7.32
CA LYS A 289 10.15 4.00 -6.63
C LYS A 289 9.29 4.17 -5.39
N ILE A 290 8.01 3.78 -5.45
CA ILE A 290 7.14 3.80 -4.27
C ILE A 290 7.76 2.92 -3.18
N ARG A 291 8.10 1.67 -3.49
CA ARG A 291 8.70 0.73 -2.54
C ARG A 291 9.99 1.28 -1.94
N ALA A 292 10.90 1.79 -2.75
CA ALA A 292 12.17 2.36 -2.29
C ALA A 292 12.01 3.56 -1.34
N GLU A 293 10.95 4.37 -1.51
CA GLU A 293 10.66 5.46 -0.57
C GLU A 293 9.96 4.95 0.70
N LEU A 294 9.11 3.92 0.59
CA LEU A 294 8.47 3.29 1.75
C LEU A 294 9.50 2.62 2.65
N ASP A 295 10.47 1.88 2.11
CA ASP A 295 11.57 1.26 2.85
C ASP A 295 12.34 2.26 3.71
N LYS A 296 12.53 3.48 3.19
CA LYS A 296 13.25 4.55 3.90
C LYS A 296 12.40 5.25 4.97
N LYS A 297 11.08 5.29 4.78
CA LYS A 297 10.22 6.24 5.50
C LYS A 297 9.22 5.60 6.44
N VAL A 298 8.63 4.45 6.09
CA VAL A 298 7.52 3.88 6.89
C VAL A 298 7.94 3.64 8.33
N SER A 299 9.04 2.94 8.56
CA SER A 299 9.55 2.67 9.91
C SER A 299 10.02 3.94 10.61
N LYS A 300 10.51 4.94 9.86
CA LYS A 300 11.06 6.19 10.43
C LYS A 300 9.97 7.11 10.97
N ILE A 301 8.84 7.23 10.28
CA ILE A 301 7.76 8.15 10.65
C ILE A 301 6.53 7.46 11.23
N GLY A 302 6.51 6.12 11.29
CA GLY A 302 5.34 5.36 11.76
C GLY A 302 4.11 5.63 10.90
N ALA A 303 4.25 5.54 9.56
CA ALA A 303 3.15 5.82 8.65
C ALA A 303 2.01 4.82 8.83
N SER A 304 0.77 5.31 8.95
CA SER A 304 -0.43 4.48 9.04
C SER A 304 -1.16 4.39 7.71
N VAL A 305 -1.00 5.39 6.83
CA VAL A 305 -1.66 5.46 5.53
C VAL A 305 -0.68 5.89 4.45
N ILE A 306 -0.75 5.20 3.33
CA ILE A 306 -0.04 5.52 2.10
C ILE A 306 -1.08 5.98 1.08
N ILE A 307 -0.90 7.16 0.50
CA ILE A 307 -1.79 7.70 -0.53
C ILE A 307 -1.03 7.72 -1.86
N VAL A 308 -1.64 7.19 -2.92
CA VAL A 308 -1.06 7.18 -4.28
C VAL A 308 -2.04 7.84 -5.24
N ASP A 309 -1.81 9.08 -5.61
CA ASP A 309 -2.70 9.89 -6.45
C ASP A 309 -2.10 10.05 -7.87
N TYR A 310 -2.53 9.22 -8.83
CA TYR A 310 -3.55 8.18 -8.81
C TYR A 310 -3.05 6.90 -9.53
N ILE A 311 -3.67 5.76 -9.20
CA ILE A 311 -3.24 4.43 -9.61
C ILE A 311 -3.05 4.27 -11.12
N ASN A 312 -3.90 4.88 -11.96
CA ASN A 312 -3.86 4.72 -13.41
C ASN A 312 -2.63 5.34 -14.09
N GLN A 313 -1.85 6.17 -13.39
CA GLN A 313 -0.62 6.76 -13.92
C GLN A 313 0.65 6.14 -13.34
N VAL A 314 0.53 5.32 -12.31
CA VAL A 314 1.67 4.57 -11.78
C VAL A 314 2.07 3.52 -12.80
N LYS A 315 3.37 3.46 -13.12
CA LYS A 315 3.93 2.48 -14.04
C LYS A 315 4.53 1.32 -13.26
N ARG A 316 4.43 0.11 -13.85
CA ARG A 316 5.12 -1.07 -13.31
C ARG A 316 6.63 -0.87 -13.37
N SER A 317 7.12 -0.42 -14.50
CA SER A 317 8.54 -0.15 -14.75
C SER A 317 8.71 1.07 -15.67
N ASN A 318 9.95 1.54 -15.83
CA ASN A 318 10.26 2.63 -16.77
C ASN A 318 10.19 2.23 -18.24
N ILE A 319 9.91 0.96 -18.55
CA ILE A 319 9.83 0.45 -19.92
C ILE A 319 8.44 0.76 -20.49
N PRO A 320 8.34 1.30 -21.72
CA PRO A 320 7.07 1.42 -22.40
C PRO A 320 6.44 0.04 -22.60
N SER A 321 5.24 -0.18 -22.12
CA SER A 321 4.50 -1.40 -22.40
C SER A 321 4.32 -1.58 -23.91
N ARG A 322 4.47 -2.80 -24.42
CA ARG A 322 4.30 -3.11 -25.86
C ARG A 322 2.89 -2.84 -26.39
N GLY A 323 1.92 -2.61 -25.49
CA GLY A 323 0.48 -2.41 -25.79
C GLY A 323 0.03 -0.96 -25.97
N GLY A 324 0.92 0.05 -25.86
CA GLY A 324 0.55 1.45 -25.95
C GLY A 324 0.25 2.09 -24.59
N GLN A 325 -0.24 3.34 -24.60
CA GLN A 325 -0.33 4.21 -23.42
C GLN A 325 -1.27 3.72 -22.28
N TYR A 326 -2.07 2.66 -22.52
CA TYR A 326 -3.07 2.12 -21.57
C TYR A 326 -3.12 0.60 -21.65
N ASP A 327 -2.17 -0.07 -21.00
CA ASP A 327 -2.24 -1.51 -20.80
C ASP A 327 -3.07 -1.80 -19.53
N TRP A 328 -4.27 -2.39 -19.71
CA TRP A 328 -5.16 -2.77 -18.62
C TRP A 328 -4.53 -3.82 -17.68
N THR A 329 -3.66 -4.68 -18.20
CA THR A 329 -2.94 -5.70 -17.44
C THR A 329 -1.98 -5.03 -16.47
N GLU A 330 -1.25 -4.00 -16.93
CA GLU A 330 -0.34 -3.22 -16.08
C GLU A 330 -1.09 -2.59 -14.89
N GLN A 331 -2.30 -2.06 -15.12
CA GLN A 331 -3.08 -1.44 -14.04
C GLN A 331 -3.57 -2.45 -12.99
N ILE A 332 -3.93 -3.67 -13.41
CA ILE A 332 -4.27 -4.75 -12.48
C ILE A 332 -3.04 -5.12 -11.63
N GLU A 333 -1.88 -5.23 -12.25
CA GLU A 333 -0.64 -5.55 -11.54
C GLU A 333 -0.22 -4.44 -10.58
N VAL A 334 -0.38 -3.17 -10.96
CA VAL A 334 -0.17 -2.03 -10.06
C VAL A 334 -1.11 -2.12 -8.86
N SER A 335 -2.39 -2.45 -9.06
CA SER A 335 -3.35 -2.61 -7.97
C SER A 335 -2.95 -3.75 -7.01
N LYS A 336 -2.54 -4.89 -7.56
CA LYS A 336 -2.02 -6.01 -6.75
C LYS A 336 -0.76 -5.63 -5.99
N ALA A 337 0.18 -4.92 -6.63
CA ALA A 337 1.39 -4.46 -5.98
C ALA A 337 1.11 -3.47 -4.84
N LEU A 338 0.15 -2.55 -5.00
CA LEU A 338 -0.27 -1.66 -3.92
C LEU A 338 -0.91 -2.43 -2.76
N LYS A 339 -1.69 -3.49 -3.04
CA LYS A 339 -2.23 -4.37 -1.99
C LYS A 339 -1.11 -5.12 -1.26
N SER A 340 -0.12 -5.65 -1.98
CA SER A 340 1.06 -6.29 -1.37
C SER A 340 1.82 -5.31 -0.47
N MET A 341 2.02 -4.06 -0.92
CA MET A 341 2.66 -3.04 -0.10
C MET A 341 1.85 -2.71 1.16
N ALA A 342 0.52 -2.64 1.07
CA ALA A 342 -0.33 -2.45 2.23
C ALA A 342 -0.07 -3.53 3.30
N GLN A 343 0.07 -4.78 2.86
CA GLN A 343 0.33 -5.93 3.73
C GLN A 343 1.76 -5.93 4.28
N GLU A 344 2.75 -5.65 3.43
CA GLU A 344 4.17 -5.67 3.76
C GLU A 344 4.55 -4.58 4.78
N TYR A 345 4.01 -3.37 4.59
CA TYR A 345 4.33 -2.21 5.45
C TYR A 345 3.34 -2.00 6.61
N ASP A 346 2.36 -2.88 6.78
CA ASP A 346 1.30 -2.78 7.81
C ASP A 346 0.59 -1.41 7.80
N CYS A 347 0.31 -0.89 6.61
CA CYS A 347 -0.30 0.41 6.36
C CYS A 347 -1.56 0.25 5.52
N ALA A 348 -2.56 1.12 5.70
CA ALA A 348 -3.64 1.21 4.71
C ALA A 348 -3.15 1.97 3.47
N VAL A 349 -3.50 1.48 2.28
CA VAL A 349 -3.24 2.19 1.02
C VAL A 349 -4.54 2.79 0.50
N PHE A 350 -4.51 4.08 0.23
CA PHE A 350 -5.63 4.82 -0.36
C PHE A 350 -5.24 5.34 -1.74
N SER A 351 -6.01 4.99 -2.78
CA SER A 351 -5.70 5.46 -4.13
C SER A 351 -6.95 5.75 -4.96
N PRO A 352 -7.00 6.88 -5.66
CA PRO A 352 -8.05 7.12 -6.63
C PRO A 352 -7.78 6.37 -7.94
N TYR A 353 -8.88 6.05 -8.65
CA TYR A 353 -8.86 5.55 -10.01
C TYR A 353 -9.83 6.33 -10.90
N GLN A 354 -9.56 6.35 -12.19
CA GLN A 354 -10.42 7.05 -13.15
C GLN A 354 -11.51 6.13 -13.67
N THR A 355 -12.76 6.63 -13.66
CA THR A 355 -13.89 5.98 -14.31
C THR A 355 -14.13 6.55 -15.71
N ASP A 356 -14.81 5.79 -16.55
CA ASP A 356 -15.30 6.25 -17.84
C ASP A 356 -16.61 7.07 -17.71
N ALA A 357 -17.24 7.39 -18.83
CA ALA A 357 -18.48 8.16 -18.86
C ALA A 357 -19.67 7.40 -18.22
N THR A 358 -19.62 6.06 -18.19
CA THR A 358 -20.65 5.21 -17.60
C THR A 358 -20.49 5.02 -16.09
N GLY A 359 -19.36 5.50 -15.53
CA GLY A 359 -19.03 5.33 -14.12
C GLY A 359 -18.29 4.01 -13.81
N GLU A 360 -18.02 3.19 -14.83
CA GLU A 360 -17.21 1.99 -14.67
C GLU A 360 -15.71 2.33 -14.61
N ALA A 361 -14.92 1.45 -13.96
CA ALA A 361 -13.47 1.61 -13.91
C ALA A 361 -12.91 1.67 -15.34
N ARG A 362 -12.32 2.81 -15.69
CA ARG A 362 -11.81 3.04 -17.03
C ARG A 362 -10.69 2.07 -17.32
N PHE A 363 -10.89 1.22 -18.34
CA PHE A 363 -9.97 0.23 -18.87
C PHE A 363 -9.69 -1.02 -18.03
N ALA A 364 -10.11 -1.11 -16.75
CA ALA A 364 -9.81 -2.33 -16.00
C ALA A 364 -10.77 -2.59 -14.83
N LYS A 365 -11.79 -3.41 -15.03
CA LYS A 365 -12.60 -3.94 -13.91
C LYS A 365 -11.73 -4.68 -12.87
N GLY A 366 -10.66 -5.35 -13.31
CA GLY A 366 -9.72 -6.08 -12.46
C GLY A 366 -8.92 -5.22 -11.47
N ILE A 367 -8.87 -3.88 -11.61
CA ILE A 367 -8.27 -3.00 -10.60
C ILE A 367 -8.96 -3.18 -9.25
N LEU A 368 -10.29 -3.35 -9.27
CA LEU A 368 -11.09 -3.51 -8.06
C LEU A 368 -10.89 -4.86 -7.39
N ASP A 369 -10.38 -5.88 -8.09
CA ASP A 369 -10.25 -7.23 -7.55
C ASP A 369 -9.30 -7.29 -6.36
N ALA A 370 -8.22 -6.53 -6.39
CA ALA A 370 -7.25 -6.44 -5.30
C ALA A 370 -7.74 -5.58 -4.10
N ALA A 371 -8.70 -4.67 -4.31
CA ALA A 371 -9.15 -3.75 -3.28
C ALA A 371 -9.99 -4.45 -2.19
N ASP A 372 -9.87 -3.99 -0.95
CA ASP A 372 -10.72 -4.41 0.18
C ASP A 372 -11.98 -3.57 0.25
N ALA A 373 -11.88 -2.29 -0.11
CA ALA A 373 -13.03 -1.40 -0.28
C ALA A 373 -12.88 -0.53 -1.53
N ALA A 374 -13.97 -0.23 -2.17
CA ALA A 374 -14.00 0.71 -3.28
C ALA A 374 -15.28 1.54 -3.28
N TYR A 375 -15.10 2.84 -3.57
CA TYR A 375 -16.21 3.79 -3.70
C TYR A 375 -16.16 4.47 -5.05
N SER A 376 -17.32 4.81 -5.58
CA SER A 376 -17.47 5.71 -6.74
C SER A 376 -17.94 7.07 -6.25
N LEU A 377 -17.21 8.12 -6.63
CA LEU A 377 -17.56 9.50 -6.28
C LEU A 377 -18.58 10.07 -7.25
N GLU A 378 -19.62 10.63 -6.70
CA GLU A 378 -20.60 11.43 -7.39
C GLU A 378 -20.60 12.84 -6.79
N THR A 379 -20.29 13.84 -7.61
CA THR A 379 -20.33 15.25 -7.23
C THR A 379 -21.56 15.87 -7.88
N TRP A 380 -22.33 16.55 -7.07
CA TRP A 380 -23.46 17.35 -7.46
C TRP A 380 -23.02 18.74 -7.90
N ASP A 381 -23.93 19.57 -8.36
CA ASP A 381 -23.62 20.94 -8.67
C ASP A 381 -22.95 21.65 -7.48
N GLN A 382 -22.08 22.63 -7.76
CA GLN A 382 -21.33 23.32 -6.70
C GLN A 382 -22.25 24.03 -5.68
N GLU A 383 -23.47 24.35 -6.08
CA GLU A 383 -24.49 24.92 -5.19
C GLU A 383 -24.95 23.96 -4.10
N ASP A 384 -24.92 22.63 -4.36
CA ASP A 384 -25.36 21.62 -3.41
C ASP A 384 -24.37 21.36 -2.29
N GLN A 385 -23.11 21.74 -2.47
CA GLN A 385 -22.04 21.59 -1.50
C GLN A 385 -21.97 20.19 -0.83
N CYS A 386 -22.12 19.16 -1.61
CA CYS A 386 -22.02 17.78 -1.14
C CYS A 386 -21.29 16.88 -2.14
N ILE A 387 -20.81 15.76 -1.63
CA ILE A 387 -20.17 14.70 -2.38
C ILE A 387 -20.69 13.36 -1.89
N THR A 388 -21.12 12.49 -2.79
CA THR A 388 -21.63 11.17 -2.48
C THR A 388 -20.58 10.10 -2.77
N PHE A 389 -20.41 9.20 -1.81
CA PHE A 389 -19.54 8.04 -1.88
C PHE A 389 -20.42 6.79 -2.05
N ASN A 390 -20.53 6.33 -3.28
CA ASN A 390 -21.27 5.11 -3.61
C ASN A 390 -20.34 3.90 -3.42
N CYS A 391 -20.60 3.07 -2.43
CA CYS A 391 -19.82 1.87 -2.20
C CYS A 391 -20.06 0.86 -3.33
N VAL A 392 -18.98 0.47 -4.02
CA VAL A 392 -19.02 -0.51 -5.12
C VAL A 392 -18.38 -1.85 -4.73
N LYS A 393 -17.57 -1.87 -3.66
CA LYS A 393 -16.97 -3.06 -3.08
C LYS A 393 -16.69 -2.86 -1.61
N MET A 394 -16.92 -3.90 -0.80
CA MET A 394 -16.55 -3.96 0.61
C MET A 394 -16.34 -5.42 1.01
N ARG A 395 -15.14 -5.76 1.54
CA ARG A 395 -14.82 -7.12 2.00
C ARG A 395 -15.14 -7.32 3.48
N SER A 396 -14.86 -6.30 4.30
CA SER A 396 -14.89 -6.40 5.77
C SER A 396 -16.23 -6.06 6.41
N ALA A 397 -17.17 -5.46 5.67
CA ALA A 397 -18.46 -5.01 6.20
C ALA A 397 -19.56 -5.03 5.12
N SER A 398 -20.78 -4.66 5.51
CA SER A 398 -21.86 -4.40 4.55
C SER A 398 -21.56 -3.16 3.72
N MET A 399 -21.96 -3.18 2.43
CA MET A 399 -21.82 -2.01 1.55
C MET A 399 -22.73 -0.89 2.02
N LYS A 400 -22.15 0.25 2.38
CA LYS A 400 -22.89 1.46 2.76
C LYS A 400 -22.47 2.62 1.87
N HIS A 401 -23.47 3.32 1.34
CA HIS A 401 -23.28 4.58 0.64
C HIS A 401 -23.46 5.73 1.63
N PHE A 402 -22.75 6.81 1.42
CA PHE A 402 -22.89 7.99 2.26
C PHE A 402 -22.64 9.27 1.48
N THR A 403 -23.24 10.36 1.97
CA THR A 403 -23.03 11.71 1.43
C THR A 403 -22.42 12.59 2.50
N SER A 404 -21.38 13.33 2.13
CA SER A 404 -20.70 14.27 3.02
C SER A 404 -20.86 15.70 2.50
N THR A 405 -20.81 16.66 3.42
CA THR A 405 -20.69 18.07 3.03
C THR A 405 -19.39 18.32 2.29
N MET A 406 -19.42 19.22 1.33
CA MET A 406 -18.25 19.65 0.54
C MET A 406 -18.20 21.18 0.49
N ASN A 407 -17.18 21.78 1.07
CA ASN A 407 -16.92 23.18 0.92
C ASN A 407 -15.90 23.42 -0.21
N TRP A 408 -16.37 23.91 -1.35
CA TRP A 408 -15.55 24.09 -2.54
C TRP A 408 -14.51 25.23 -2.41
N GLU A 409 -14.70 26.19 -1.53
CA GLU A 409 -13.73 27.28 -1.31
C GLU A 409 -12.52 26.77 -0.53
N THR A 410 -12.77 26.00 0.54
CA THR A 410 -11.72 25.45 1.41
C THR A 410 -11.31 24.04 1.05
N LEU A 411 -11.96 23.42 0.08
CA LEU A 411 -11.77 22.04 -0.37
C LEU A 411 -12.03 20.99 0.74
N LYS A 412 -12.74 21.38 1.80
CA LYS A 412 -12.99 20.51 2.95
C LYS A 412 -14.19 19.61 2.67
N ILE A 413 -13.98 18.30 2.80
CA ILE A 413 -15.03 17.31 2.92
C ILE A 413 -15.24 17.12 4.42
N GLY A 414 -16.43 17.47 4.91
CA GLY A 414 -16.71 17.40 6.33
C GLY A 414 -16.88 15.98 6.82
N PRO A 415 -16.84 15.74 8.14
CA PRO A 415 -17.36 14.50 8.71
C PRO A 415 -18.89 14.47 8.73
N GLU A 416 -19.55 15.60 8.49
CA GLU A 416 -21.00 15.73 8.54
C GLU A 416 -21.65 15.15 7.28
N THR A 417 -22.71 14.38 7.46
CA THR A 417 -23.53 13.90 6.35
C THR A 417 -24.39 15.03 5.81
N ALA A 418 -24.58 15.06 4.50
CA ALA A 418 -25.46 15.97 3.80
C ALA A 418 -26.53 15.19 3.04
N LEU A 419 -27.72 15.77 2.89
CA LEU A 419 -28.74 15.22 1.99
C LEU A 419 -28.30 15.46 0.55
N THR A 420 -28.54 14.46 -0.30
CA THR A 420 -28.40 14.64 -1.75
C THR A 420 -29.45 15.63 -2.26
N PRO A 421 -29.25 16.28 -3.40
CA PRO A 421 -30.26 17.17 -4.00
C PRO A 421 -31.63 16.50 -4.10
N LYS A 422 -31.67 15.23 -4.53
CA LYS A 422 -32.92 14.47 -4.63
C LYS A 422 -33.63 14.27 -3.29
N GLU A 423 -32.87 13.94 -2.24
CA GLU A 423 -33.43 13.79 -0.88
C GLU A 423 -33.92 15.14 -0.31
N ARG A 424 -33.29 16.26 -0.69
CA ARG A 424 -33.77 17.61 -0.32
C ARG A 424 -35.08 17.95 -1.00
N GLU A 425 -35.20 17.67 -2.31
CA GLU A 425 -36.44 17.86 -3.04
C GLU A 425 -37.58 17.01 -2.44
N GLU A 426 -37.31 15.74 -2.15
CA GLU A 426 -38.30 14.85 -1.53
C GLU A 426 -38.70 15.31 -0.11
N SER A 427 -37.77 15.87 0.67
CA SER A 427 -38.05 16.42 1.99
C SER A 427 -38.82 17.74 1.94
N SER A 428 -38.54 18.60 0.94
CA SER A 428 -39.28 19.85 0.75
C SER A 428 -40.71 19.60 0.30
N HIS A 429 -40.94 18.65 -0.62
CA HIS A 429 -42.29 18.29 -1.04
C HIS A 429 -43.13 17.70 0.10
N LYS A 430 -42.55 16.90 1.00
CA LYS A 430 -43.25 16.38 2.18
C LYS A 430 -43.66 17.50 3.17
N SER A 431 -42.80 18.51 3.34
CA SER A 431 -43.13 19.65 4.22
C SER A 431 -44.23 20.54 3.63
N ASP A 432 -44.31 20.65 2.31
CA ASP A 432 -45.34 21.43 1.65
C ASP A 432 -46.71 20.71 1.67
N GLU A 433 -46.72 19.37 1.58
CA GLU A 433 -47.95 18.57 1.69
C GLU A 433 -48.54 18.60 3.12
N GLU A 434 -47.69 18.55 4.17
CA GLU A 434 -48.11 18.65 5.56
C GLU A 434 -48.67 20.05 5.93
N ILE A 435 -48.26 21.12 5.23
CA ILE A 435 -48.79 22.49 5.44
C ILE A 435 -50.12 22.70 4.75
N HIS A 436 -50.42 21.92 3.72
CA HIS A 436 -51.71 22.01 2.99
C HIS A 436 -52.85 21.18 3.62
N ASP A 437 -52.52 20.28 4.57
CA ASP A 437 -53.49 19.44 5.29
C ASP A 437 -53.83 19.97 6.71
N LEU A 438 -53.38 21.16 7.04
CA LEU A 438 -53.75 21.92 8.25
C LEU A 438 -54.56 23.17 7.90
#